data_8e87e2dd565bb6a24d85a8aaefc5404b
#
_entry.id   8e87e2dd565bb6a24d85a8aaefc5404b
#
_cell.length_a   1.000
_cell.length_b   1.000
_cell.length_c   1.000
_cell.angle_alpha   90.00
_cell.angle_beta   90.00
_cell.angle_gamma   90.00
#
_symmetry.space_group_name_H-M   'P 1'
#
loop_
_entity.id
_entity.type
_entity.pdbx_description
1 polymer ?
#
loop_
_entity_poly.entity_id
_entity_poly.type
_entity_poly.pdbx_seq_one_letter_code
_entity_poly.pdbx_strand_id
1 'polypeptide(L)'
;MKRDGDTLHTLPLTSTGYVRRDAKAALWPIRWKIESILPYQREYALLRAAFRGGDTHANRYKVGKILENVESYDETSAYPAQQRTRNFPITTFRWLSGEDLQMSNIIDYIRHGRAVVGRYVFSGLRLRNEREPVPYLSLSKTQSSSFVVDNGRLLSADLCTTALTEIDLAIVMRQYCADKIACEEAMIARKGPLPKQYLDVIDKYYQDKTMLKNGPDGETEDEA
;
A
#
# COMPACT_ATOMS: atom_id res chain seq x y z
N MET A 1 -1.26 -16.05 24.69
CA MET A 1 -0.32 -17.09 25.13
C MET A 1 0.87 -16.41 25.78
N LYS A 2 1.02 -16.50 27.09
CA LYS A 2 2.14 -15.91 27.85
C LYS A 2 3.41 -16.72 27.59
N ARG A 3 4.53 -16.07 27.27
CA ARG A 3 5.84 -16.72 27.13
C ARG A 3 6.59 -16.65 28.45
N ASP A 4 7.52 -17.59 28.68
CA ASP A 4 8.38 -17.55 29.86
C ASP A 4 9.15 -16.24 29.92
N GLY A 5 9.12 -15.59 31.07
CA GLY A 5 9.71 -14.25 31.26
C GLY A 5 8.80 -13.05 30.97
N ASP A 6 7.58 -13.26 30.47
CA ASP A 6 6.62 -12.17 30.29
C ASP A 6 6.03 -11.72 31.64
N THR A 7 6.07 -10.43 31.89
CA THR A 7 5.39 -9.77 33.02
C THR A 7 4.15 -9.03 32.52
N LEU A 8 3.30 -8.54 33.42
CA LEU A 8 2.13 -7.71 33.06
C LEU A 8 2.52 -6.45 32.28
N HIS A 9 3.77 -5.94 32.45
CA HIS A 9 4.27 -4.76 31.75
C HIS A 9 4.88 -5.09 30.39
N THR A 10 5.34 -6.32 30.18
CA THR A 10 6.02 -6.73 28.94
C THR A 10 5.15 -7.61 28.04
N LEU A 11 4.01 -8.07 28.55
CA LEU A 11 3.06 -8.92 27.83
C LEU A 11 2.41 -8.13 26.68
N PRO A 12 2.58 -8.52 25.43
CA PRO A 12 1.84 -7.90 24.33
C PRO A 12 0.33 -8.17 24.46
N LEU A 13 -0.48 -7.12 24.32
CA LEU A 13 -1.94 -7.20 24.44
C LEU A 13 -2.62 -7.92 23.26
N THR A 14 -1.91 -8.09 22.14
CA THR A 14 -2.45 -8.68 20.92
C THR A 14 -1.46 -9.66 20.31
N SER A 15 -1.94 -10.60 19.50
CA SER A 15 -1.10 -11.51 18.71
C SER A 15 -0.11 -10.76 17.83
N THR A 16 -0.54 -9.66 17.20
CA THR A 16 0.33 -8.77 16.41
C THR A 16 1.44 -8.14 17.25
N GLY A 17 1.21 -7.92 18.54
CA GLY A 17 2.23 -7.42 19.47
C GLY A 17 3.39 -8.38 19.63
N TYR A 18 3.14 -9.69 19.67
CA TYR A 18 4.19 -10.71 19.71
C TYR A 18 5.03 -10.71 18.43
N VAL A 19 4.38 -10.66 17.27
CA VAL A 19 5.08 -10.58 15.98
C VAL A 19 5.97 -9.35 15.91
N ARG A 20 5.48 -8.18 16.35
CA ARG A 20 6.26 -6.93 16.38
C ARG A 20 7.46 -7.03 17.31
N ARG A 21 7.29 -7.65 18.49
CA ARG A 21 8.38 -7.85 19.44
C ARG A 21 9.48 -8.73 18.86
N ASP A 22 9.11 -9.85 18.26
CA ASP A 22 10.05 -10.79 17.67
C ASP A 22 10.74 -10.19 16.44
N ALA A 23 10.00 -9.49 15.58
CA ALA A 23 10.56 -8.77 14.45
C ALA A 23 11.58 -7.70 14.89
N LYS A 24 11.26 -6.94 15.96
CA LYS A 24 12.18 -5.95 16.54
C LYS A 24 13.45 -6.60 17.06
N ALA A 25 13.34 -7.73 17.76
CA ALA A 25 14.50 -8.49 18.27
C ALA A 25 15.36 -9.04 17.11
N ALA A 26 14.74 -9.62 16.10
CA ALA A 26 15.44 -10.15 14.92
C ALA A 26 16.16 -9.06 14.10
N LEU A 27 15.58 -7.84 14.04
CA LEU A 27 16.16 -6.71 13.33
C LEU A 27 17.20 -5.93 14.16
N TRP A 28 17.33 -6.21 15.45
CA TRP A 28 18.27 -5.48 16.33
C TRP A 28 19.71 -5.43 15.81
N PRO A 29 20.31 -6.51 15.27
CA PRO A 29 21.69 -6.48 14.75
C PRO A 29 21.89 -5.53 13.57
N ILE A 30 20.83 -5.22 12.83
CA ILE A 30 20.86 -4.34 11.64
C ILE A 30 20.08 -3.03 11.84
N ARG A 31 19.67 -2.72 13.09
CA ARG A 31 18.84 -1.55 13.38
C ARG A 31 19.42 -0.25 12.84
N TRP A 32 20.72 -0.08 12.90
CA TRP A 32 21.39 1.11 12.39
C TRP A 32 21.20 1.34 10.88
N LYS A 33 21.13 0.25 10.09
CA LYS A 33 20.79 0.34 8.65
C LYS A 33 19.36 0.78 8.45
N ILE A 34 18.44 0.27 9.27
CA ILE A 34 17.02 0.63 9.19
C ILE A 34 16.84 2.09 9.62
N GLU A 35 17.47 2.50 10.73
CA GLU A 35 17.41 3.88 11.22
C GLU A 35 17.99 4.87 10.20
N SER A 36 19.04 4.50 9.47
CA SER A 36 19.66 5.36 8.46
C SER A 36 18.81 5.64 7.22
N ILE A 37 17.76 4.84 7.00
CA ILE A 37 16.84 5.02 5.85
C ILE A 37 15.46 5.55 6.24
N LEU A 38 15.24 5.82 7.53
CA LEU A 38 13.97 6.38 7.99
C LEU A 38 13.73 7.75 7.34
N PRO A 39 12.49 8.03 6.94
CA PRO A 39 12.15 9.31 6.32
C PRO A 39 12.21 10.44 7.34
N TYR A 40 12.74 11.59 6.94
CA TYR A 40 12.62 12.82 7.69
C TYR A 40 11.18 13.37 7.62
N GLN A 41 10.92 14.47 8.35
CA GLN A 41 9.57 15.02 8.48
C GLN A 41 8.91 15.31 7.12
N ARG A 42 9.64 15.86 6.15
CA ARG A 42 9.11 16.21 4.84
C ARG A 42 8.78 14.96 4.01
N GLU A 43 9.70 13.98 3.96
CA GLU A 43 9.47 12.70 3.29
C GLU A 43 8.30 11.96 3.92
N TYR A 44 8.25 11.94 5.25
CA TYR A 44 7.16 11.32 5.99
C TYR A 44 5.81 11.96 5.69
N ALA A 45 5.75 13.29 5.56
CA ALA A 45 4.53 14.01 5.21
C ALA A 45 4.00 13.59 3.82
N LEU A 46 4.88 13.47 2.82
CA LEU A 46 4.50 13.03 1.48
C LEU A 46 4.08 11.54 1.48
N LEU A 47 4.80 10.67 2.20
CA LEU A 47 4.41 9.27 2.38
C LEU A 47 3.04 9.13 3.03
N ARG A 48 2.74 9.93 4.05
CA ARG A 48 1.43 9.97 4.71
C ARG A 48 0.32 10.45 3.79
N ALA A 49 0.60 11.44 2.94
CA ALA A 49 -0.36 11.93 1.94
C ALA A 49 -0.65 10.87 0.86
N ALA A 50 0.38 10.13 0.44
CA ALA A 50 0.24 9.03 -0.53
C ALA A 50 -0.35 7.75 0.10
N PHE A 51 -0.30 7.59 1.43
CA PHE A 51 -0.77 6.38 2.08
C PHE A 51 -2.28 6.17 1.86
N ARG A 52 -2.61 5.01 1.33
CA ARG A 52 -3.98 4.53 1.17
C ARG A 52 -4.15 3.29 2.03
N GLY A 53 -5.23 3.24 2.80
CA GLY A 53 -5.63 2.03 3.54
C GLY A 53 -6.17 0.96 2.61
N GLY A 54 -6.82 -0.05 3.17
CA GLY A 54 -7.57 -1.03 2.40
C GLY A 54 -8.62 -0.32 1.52
N ASP A 55 -8.70 -0.72 0.27
CA ASP A 55 -9.63 -0.11 -0.68
C ASP A 55 -11.00 -0.79 -0.59
N THR A 56 -11.81 -0.32 0.38
CA THR A 56 -13.15 -0.84 0.62
C THR A 56 -14.18 0.02 -0.09
N HIS A 57 -14.89 -0.54 -1.06
CA HIS A 57 -15.98 0.12 -1.77
C HIS A 57 -16.86 -0.90 -2.46
N ALA A 58 -18.06 -0.48 -2.85
CA ALA A 58 -19.01 -1.28 -3.61
C ALA A 58 -18.93 -0.95 -5.11
N ASN A 59 -19.25 -1.94 -5.95
CA ASN A 59 -19.49 -1.70 -7.35
C ASN A 59 -20.69 -0.76 -7.51
N ARG A 60 -20.46 0.45 -8.04
CA ARG A 60 -21.49 1.54 -8.14
C ARG A 60 -22.74 1.15 -8.91
N TYR A 61 -22.65 0.19 -9.83
CA TYR A 61 -23.79 -0.28 -10.62
C TYR A 61 -24.63 -1.35 -9.93
N LYS A 62 -24.11 -1.90 -8.82
CA LYS A 62 -24.76 -2.97 -8.06
C LYS A 62 -25.24 -2.53 -6.69
N VAL A 63 -24.96 -1.30 -6.28
CA VAL A 63 -25.45 -0.73 -5.02
C VAL A 63 -26.98 -0.70 -4.99
N GLY A 64 -27.57 -1.15 -3.89
CA GLY A 64 -29.03 -1.22 -3.69
C GLY A 64 -29.72 -2.35 -4.45
N LYS A 65 -29.00 -3.24 -5.12
CA LYS A 65 -29.57 -4.40 -5.81
C LYS A 65 -29.39 -5.66 -4.98
N ILE A 66 -30.36 -6.56 -5.03
CA ILE A 66 -30.23 -7.93 -4.53
C ILE A 66 -29.50 -8.71 -5.63
N LEU A 67 -28.39 -9.35 -5.25
CA LEU A 67 -27.58 -10.18 -6.14
C LEU A 67 -27.74 -11.63 -5.72
N GLU A 68 -28.00 -12.51 -6.65
CA GLU A 68 -28.06 -13.95 -6.47
C GLU A 68 -26.74 -14.60 -6.98
N ASN A 69 -26.44 -15.79 -6.49
CA ASN A 69 -25.25 -16.57 -6.86
C ASN A 69 -23.93 -15.79 -6.69
N VAL A 70 -23.78 -15.15 -5.52
CA VAL A 70 -22.59 -14.39 -5.15
C VAL A 70 -21.58 -15.33 -4.50
N GLU A 71 -20.36 -15.35 -5.03
CA GLU A 71 -19.22 -16.04 -4.44
C GLU A 71 -18.34 -15.06 -3.67
N SER A 72 -17.76 -15.52 -2.56
CA SER A 72 -16.80 -14.75 -1.75
C SER A 72 -15.41 -15.33 -1.92
N TYR A 73 -14.45 -14.48 -2.22
CA TYR A 73 -13.04 -14.85 -2.35
C TYR A 73 -12.21 -14.07 -1.34
N ASP A 74 -11.32 -14.76 -0.64
CA ASP A 74 -10.34 -14.16 0.26
C ASP A 74 -8.92 -14.57 -0.16
N GLU A 75 -7.99 -13.62 -0.12
CA GLU A 75 -6.57 -13.89 -0.40
C GLU A 75 -5.88 -14.33 0.89
N THR A 76 -5.48 -15.59 0.93
CA THR A 76 -4.82 -16.17 2.10
C THR A 76 -3.54 -15.41 2.44
N SER A 77 -3.53 -14.75 3.62
CA SER A 77 -2.35 -14.05 4.14
C SER A 77 -1.76 -13.03 3.17
N ALA A 78 -2.60 -12.22 2.51
CA ALA A 78 -2.23 -11.23 1.50
C ALA A 78 -1.02 -10.37 1.90
N TYR A 79 -1.00 -9.79 3.11
CA TYR A 79 0.11 -8.96 3.57
C TYR A 79 1.44 -9.72 3.71
N PRO A 80 1.53 -10.87 4.38
CA PRO A 80 2.74 -11.70 4.41
C PRO A 80 3.24 -12.10 3.02
N ALA A 81 2.33 -12.50 2.12
CA ALA A 81 2.68 -12.85 0.75
C ALA A 81 3.33 -11.67 0.00
N GLN A 82 2.75 -10.46 0.09
CA GLN A 82 3.32 -9.27 -0.52
C GLN A 82 4.67 -8.90 0.10
N GLN A 83 4.83 -8.98 1.43
CA GLN A 83 6.09 -8.70 2.10
C GLN A 83 7.21 -9.64 1.66
N ARG A 84 6.90 -10.89 1.37
CA ARG A 84 7.86 -11.88 0.92
C ARG A 84 8.25 -11.75 -0.55
N THR A 85 7.32 -11.39 -1.41
CA THR A 85 7.49 -11.44 -2.87
C THR A 85 7.81 -10.10 -3.51
N ARG A 86 7.51 -8.98 -2.83
CA ARG A 86 7.69 -7.63 -3.39
C ARG A 86 8.98 -6.97 -2.92
N ASN A 87 9.42 -6.03 -3.73
CA ASN A 87 10.52 -5.14 -3.39
C ASN A 87 10.00 -3.84 -2.77
N PHE A 88 10.66 -3.42 -1.68
CA PHE A 88 10.33 -2.23 -0.90
C PHE A 88 11.47 -1.21 -0.97
N PRO A 89 11.25 0.08 -0.67
CA PRO A 89 12.33 1.05 -0.55
C PRO A 89 13.35 0.60 0.50
N ILE A 90 14.63 0.47 0.10
CA ILE A 90 15.73 0.00 0.95
C ILE A 90 16.84 1.04 1.11
N THR A 91 16.62 2.25 0.63
CA THR A 91 17.51 3.40 0.80
C THR A 91 16.71 4.61 1.24
N THR A 92 17.40 5.64 1.73
CA THR A 92 16.81 6.96 1.92
C THR A 92 16.18 7.46 0.64
N PHE A 93 15.09 8.18 0.76
CA PHE A 93 14.49 8.88 -0.37
C PHE A 93 15.34 10.10 -0.76
N ARG A 94 15.49 10.33 -2.04
CA ARG A 94 16.10 11.52 -2.63
C ARG A 94 15.03 12.33 -3.35
N TRP A 95 14.94 13.61 -3.02
CA TRP A 95 14.06 14.54 -3.71
C TRP A 95 14.50 14.76 -5.14
N LEU A 96 13.55 14.83 -6.03
CA LEU A 96 13.74 15.24 -7.43
C LEU A 96 13.57 16.75 -7.58
N SER A 97 14.23 17.36 -8.55
CA SER A 97 14.15 18.78 -8.83
C SER A 97 14.37 19.08 -10.33
N GLY A 98 13.90 20.23 -10.77
CA GLY A 98 14.09 20.67 -12.14
C GLY A 98 13.52 19.69 -13.17
N GLU A 99 14.33 19.31 -14.13
CA GLU A 99 13.94 18.40 -15.22
C GLU A 99 13.56 16.99 -14.74
N ASP A 100 14.12 16.55 -13.63
CA ASP A 100 13.78 15.24 -13.02
C ASP A 100 12.29 15.11 -12.69
N LEU A 101 11.58 16.23 -12.50
CA LEU A 101 10.12 16.24 -12.24
C LEU A 101 9.27 16.13 -13.51
N GLN A 102 9.87 16.14 -14.69
CA GLN A 102 9.13 15.88 -15.93
C GLN A 102 8.55 14.47 -15.93
N MET A 103 7.31 14.34 -16.38
CA MET A 103 6.60 13.05 -16.36
C MET A 103 7.34 11.95 -17.14
N SER A 104 8.06 12.29 -18.21
CA SER A 104 8.92 11.34 -18.93
C SER A 104 9.99 10.72 -18.02
N ASN A 105 10.68 11.56 -17.23
CA ASN A 105 11.72 11.12 -16.31
C ASN A 105 11.13 10.33 -15.12
N ILE A 106 9.98 10.76 -14.59
CA ILE A 106 9.24 10.00 -13.56
C ILE A 106 8.91 8.59 -14.06
N ILE A 107 8.36 8.48 -15.27
CA ILE A 107 8.02 7.18 -15.88
C ILE A 107 9.29 6.34 -16.10
N ASP A 108 10.39 6.96 -16.48
CA ASP A 108 11.66 6.27 -16.67
C ASP A 108 12.22 5.72 -15.35
N TYR A 109 12.21 6.49 -14.27
CA TYR A 109 12.55 5.99 -12.93
C TYR A 109 11.71 4.77 -12.51
N ILE A 110 10.40 4.82 -12.79
CA ILE A 110 9.49 3.70 -12.49
C ILE A 110 9.88 2.46 -13.32
N ARG A 111 10.14 2.61 -14.62
CA ARG A 111 10.56 1.53 -15.52
C ARG A 111 11.88 0.90 -15.08
N HIS A 112 12.78 1.70 -14.52
CA HIS A 112 14.05 1.22 -13.94
C HIS A 112 13.89 0.67 -12.51
N GLY A 113 12.67 0.40 -12.07
CA GLY A 113 12.39 -0.29 -10.81
C GLY A 113 12.66 0.56 -9.57
N ARG A 114 12.64 1.90 -9.68
CA ARG A 114 12.72 2.78 -8.51
C ARG A 114 11.38 2.87 -7.81
N ALA A 115 11.40 3.01 -6.49
CA ALA A 115 10.25 3.50 -5.75
C ALA A 115 10.14 5.00 -6.04
N VAL A 116 8.94 5.43 -6.41
CA VAL A 116 8.63 6.84 -6.65
C VAL A 116 7.40 7.21 -5.84
N VAL A 117 7.49 8.29 -5.10
CA VAL A 117 6.35 8.91 -4.42
C VAL A 117 6.32 10.36 -4.81
N GLY A 118 5.18 10.83 -5.33
CA GLY A 118 5.06 12.21 -5.80
C GLY A 118 3.67 12.79 -5.60
N ARG A 119 3.60 14.10 -5.70
CA ARG A 119 2.36 14.88 -5.79
C ARG A 119 2.13 15.25 -7.24
N TYR A 120 1.00 14.83 -7.76
CA TYR A 120 0.66 14.99 -9.18
C TYR A 120 -0.56 15.88 -9.33
N VAL A 121 -0.53 16.70 -10.37
CA VAL A 121 -1.63 17.57 -10.80
C VAL A 121 -2.14 17.07 -12.14
N PHE A 122 -3.41 16.79 -12.19
CA PHE A 122 -4.13 16.36 -13.38
C PHE A 122 -5.10 17.46 -13.80
N SER A 123 -5.00 17.94 -15.03
CA SER A 123 -5.96 18.88 -15.64
C SER A 123 -6.87 18.12 -16.59
N GLY A 124 -8.18 18.37 -16.54
CA GLY A 124 -9.16 17.68 -17.37
C GLY A 124 -9.20 16.16 -17.11
N LEU A 125 -9.13 15.79 -15.82
CA LEU A 125 -9.18 14.39 -15.41
C LEU A 125 -10.55 13.78 -15.67
N ARG A 126 -10.59 12.60 -16.31
CA ARG A 126 -11.84 11.85 -16.54
C ARG A 126 -11.56 10.36 -16.67
N LEU A 127 -12.53 9.53 -16.32
CA LEU A 127 -12.44 8.08 -16.54
C LEU A 127 -12.28 7.76 -18.03
N ARG A 128 -11.39 6.83 -18.37
CA ARG A 128 -11.26 6.28 -19.74
C ARG A 128 -12.48 5.46 -20.13
N ASN A 129 -13.01 4.74 -19.16
CA ASN A 129 -14.24 3.98 -19.27
C ASN A 129 -15.28 4.58 -18.31
N GLU A 130 -16.28 5.24 -18.83
CA GLU A 130 -17.37 5.81 -18.02
C GLU A 130 -18.14 4.76 -17.23
N ARG A 131 -18.06 3.49 -17.66
CA ARG A 131 -18.65 2.33 -16.96
C ARG A 131 -17.71 1.67 -15.98
N GLU A 132 -16.58 2.32 -15.62
CA GLU A 132 -15.68 1.80 -14.58
C GLU A 132 -16.47 1.55 -13.28
N PRO A 133 -16.59 0.28 -12.83
CA PRO A 133 -17.43 -0.04 -11.67
C PRO A 133 -16.83 0.47 -10.37
N VAL A 134 -15.52 0.66 -10.34
CA VAL A 134 -14.73 0.93 -9.15
C VAL A 134 -13.63 1.95 -9.48
N PRO A 135 -13.96 3.25 -9.57
CA PRO A 135 -12.96 4.28 -9.80
C PRO A 135 -11.94 4.34 -8.64
N TYR A 136 -10.67 4.45 -8.97
CA TYR A 136 -9.59 4.34 -7.98
C TYR A 136 -9.46 5.57 -7.08
N LEU A 137 -9.58 6.79 -7.62
CA LEU A 137 -9.33 8.00 -6.85
C LEU A 137 -10.46 8.29 -5.87
N SER A 138 -10.12 8.34 -4.58
CA SER A 138 -11.02 8.76 -3.52
C SER A 138 -10.99 10.29 -3.37
N LEU A 139 -12.17 10.93 -3.29
CA LEU A 139 -12.27 12.37 -3.06
C LEU A 139 -11.53 12.80 -1.77
N SER A 140 -11.58 11.99 -0.72
CA SER A 140 -10.94 12.30 0.56
C SER A 140 -9.39 12.35 0.48
N LYS A 141 -8.78 11.84 -0.59
CA LYS A 141 -7.32 11.82 -0.84
C LYS A 141 -6.91 12.73 -1.99
N THR A 142 -7.82 13.56 -2.49
CA THR A 142 -7.58 14.49 -3.59
C THR A 142 -7.98 15.90 -3.19
N GLN A 143 -7.32 16.88 -3.78
CA GLN A 143 -7.77 18.27 -3.81
C GLN A 143 -8.28 18.51 -5.24
N SER A 144 -9.56 18.73 -5.40
CA SER A 144 -10.18 18.78 -6.73
C SER A 144 -11.12 19.96 -6.87
N SER A 145 -11.20 20.51 -8.07
CA SER A 145 -12.16 21.55 -8.45
C SER A 145 -13.05 21.08 -9.60
N SER A 146 -14.30 21.58 -9.65
CA SER A 146 -15.25 21.23 -10.71
C SER A 146 -15.33 19.73 -10.95
N PHE A 147 -15.67 18.95 -9.91
CA PHE A 147 -15.57 17.51 -9.95
C PHE A 147 -16.92 16.80 -9.95
N VAL A 148 -16.95 15.61 -10.52
CA VAL A 148 -18.05 14.65 -10.42
C VAL A 148 -17.62 13.46 -9.58
N VAL A 149 -18.45 13.11 -8.62
CA VAL A 149 -18.18 12.04 -7.63
C VAL A 149 -19.36 11.07 -7.58
N ASP A 150 -19.05 9.80 -7.44
CA ASP A 150 -20.01 8.75 -7.15
C ASP A 150 -19.48 7.89 -6.00
N ASN A 151 -20.27 7.75 -4.92
CA ASN A 151 -19.92 6.98 -3.72
C ASN A 151 -18.49 7.28 -3.18
N GLY A 152 -18.14 8.58 -3.11
CA GLY A 152 -16.84 9.05 -2.63
C GLY A 152 -15.67 8.82 -3.60
N ARG A 153 -15.91 8.33 -4.81
CA ARG A 153 -14.93 8.11 -5.86
C ARG A 153 -15.04 9.16 -6.95
N LEU A 154 -13.90 9.70 -7.33
CA LEU A 154 -13.80 10.75 -8.34
C LEU A 154 -13.99 10.14 -9.73
N LEU A 155 -14.96 10.68 -10.49
CA LEU A 155 -15.22 10.30 -11.88
C LEU A 155 -14.49 11.24 -12.84
N SER A 156 -14.57 12.54 -12.56
CA SER A 156 -13.90 13.60 -13.33
C SER A 156 -13.59 14.81 -12.46
N ALA A 157 -12.64 15.63 -12.88
CA ALA A 157 -12.35 16.93 -12.29
C ALA A 157 -11.63 17.81 -13.30
N ASP A 158 -11.91 19.14 -13.29
CA ASP A 158 -11.15 20.08 -14.09
C ASP A 158 -9.70 20.17 -13.61
N LEU A 159 -9.51 20.15 -12.29
CA LEU A 159 -8.19 20.08 -11.66
C LEU A 159 -8.25 19.09 -10.50
N CYS A 160 -7.27 18.21 -10.42
CA CYS A 160 -7.12 17.25 -9.33
C CYS A 160 -5.65 17.14 -8.92
N THR A 161 -5.36 17.42 -7.65
CA THR A 161 -4.04 17.23 -7.06
C THR A 161 -4.10 16.10 -6.05
N THR A 162 -3.17 15.15 -6.14
CA THR A 162 -3.10 14.02 -5.22
C THR A 162 -1.68 13.48 -5.09
N ALA A 163 -1.34 12.94 -3.92
CA ALA A 163 -0.09 12.23 -3.71
C ALA A 163 -0.27 10.74 -4.06
N LEU A 164 0.65 10.19 -4.85
CA LEU A 164 0.61 8.82 -5.36
C LEU A 164 1.98 8.15 -5.24
N THR A 165 1.98 6.85 -4.97
CA THR A 165 3.12 5.98 -5.21
C THR A 165 3.22 5.62 -6.70
N GLU A 166 4.31 4.99 -7.13
CA GLU A 166 4.44 4.48 -8.50
C GLU A 166 3.35 3.47 -8.88
N ILE A 167 2.86 2.70 -7.90
CA ILE A 167 1.78 1.73 -8.11
C ILE A 167 0.45 2.44 -8.31
N ASP A 168 0.12 3.40 -7.44
CA ASP A 168 -1.09 4.20 -7.55
C ASP A 168 -1.12 4.98 -8.87
N LEU A 169 0.01 5.60 -9.25
CA LEU A 169 0.13 6.34 -10.51
C LEU A 169 -0.15 5.44 -11.71
N ALA A 170 0.37 4.21 -11.71
CA ALA A 170 0.10 3.24 -12.78
C ALA A 170 -1.38 2.88 -12.87
N ILE A 171 -2.07 2.70 -11.73
CA ILE A 171 -3.51 2.44 -11.69
C ILE A 171 -4.28 3.65 -12.22
N VAL A 172 -3.94 4.87 -11.76
CA VAL A 172 -4.59 6.10 -12.21
C VAL A 172 -4.41 6.28 -13.72
N MET A 173 -3.22 6.11 -14.26
CA MET A 173 -2.97 6.22 -15.70
C MET A 173 -3.70 5.17 -16.53
N ARG A 174 -4.02 4.02 -15.93
CA ARG A 174 -4.81 2.96 -16.58
C ARG A 174 -6.32 3.28 -16.59
N GLN A 175 -6.86 3.78 -15.48
CA GLN A 175 -8.30 4.04 -15.35
C GLN A 175 -8.72 5.42 -15.86
N TYR A 176 -7.83 6.41 -15.77
CA TYR A 176 -8.14 7.79 -16.13
C TYR A 176 -7.33 8.27 -17.33
N CYS A 177 -7.84 9.29 -17.99
CA CYS A 177 -7.11 10.17 -18.87
C CYS A 177 -7.17 11.60 -18.34
N ALA A 178 -6.20 12.42 -18.72
CA ALA A 178 -6.12 13.83 -18.40
C ALA A 178 -5.53 14.57 -19.60
N ASP A 179 -5.90 15.83 -19.77
CA ASP A 179 -5.36 16.67 -20.84
C ASP A 179 -3.91 17.04 -20.56
N LYS A 180 -3.58 17.23 -19.27
CA LYS A 180 -2.21 17.47 -18.80
C LYS A 180 -1.96 16.80 -17.46
N ILE A 181 -0.76 16.21 -17.29
CA ILE A 181 -0.27 15.67 -16.03
C ILE A 181 1.06 16.36 -15.71
N ALA A 182 1.16 16.91 -14.50
CA ALA A 182 2.39 17.50 -13.99
C ALA A 182 2.75 16.89 -12.63
N CYS A 183 4.04 16.82 -12.33
CA CYS A 183 4.55 16.45 -11.03
C CYS A 183 5.07 17.72 -10.32
N GLU A 184 4.47 18.06 -9.17
CA GLU A 184 4.89 19.23 -8.36
C GLU A 184 6.10 18.91 -7.48
N GLU A 185 6.09 17.76 -6.88
CA GLU A 185 7.20 17.25 -6.07
C GLU A 185 7.23 15.73 -6.15
N ALA A 186 8.43 15.17 -6.14
CA ALA A 186 8.61 13.72 -6.05
C ALA A 186 9.92 13.36 -5.36
N MET A 187 9.95 12.16 -4.82
CA MET A 187 11.14 11.55 -4.26
C MET A 187 11.27 10.11 -4.72
N ILE A 188 12.52 9.66 -4.84
CA ILE A 188 12.84 8.30 -5.31
C ILE A 188 13.74 7.56 -4.33
N ALA A 189 13.61 6.23 -4.32
CA ALA A 189 14.50 5.33 -3.59
C ALA A 189 14.79 4.07 -4.40
N ARG A 190 15.86 3.36 -4.06
CA ARG A 190 16.08 2.01 -4.59
C ARG A 190 15.16 1.02 -3.90
N LYS A 191 14.68 0.04 -4.66
CA LYS A 191 13.88 -1.07 -4.12
C LYS A 191 14.70 -2.34 -4.00
N GLY A 192 14.37 -3.14 -3.02
CA GLY A 192 14.90 -4.47 -2.79
C GLY A 192 14.03 -5.27 -1.83
N PRO A 193 14.36 -6.53 -1.58
CA PRO A 193 13.64 -7.37 -0.64
C PRO A 193 13.78 -6.83 0.79
N LEU A 194 12.80 -7.13 1.61
CA LEU A 194 12.89 -6.90 3.06
C LEU A 194 14.04 -7.73 3.67
N PRO A 195 14.61 -7.30 4.82
CA PRO A 195 15.68 -8.04 5.47
C PRO A 195 15.27 -9.49 5.76
N LYS A 196 16.21 -10.44 5.49
CA LYS A 196 15.98 -11.87 5.70
C LYS A 196 15.52 -12.17 7.14
N GLN A 197 16.13 -11.52 8.12
CA GLN A 197 15.78 -11.68 9.54
C GLN A 197 14.30 -11.35 9.83
N TYR A 198 13.76 -10.36 9.14
CA TYR A 198 12.33 -10.00 9.23
C TYR A 198 11.46 -11.06 8.55
N LEU A 199 11.83 -11.48 7.35
CA LEU A 199 11.10 -12.50 6.58
C LEU A 199 11.05 -13.84 7.32
N ASP A 200 12.16 -14.25 7.97
CA ASP A 200 12.22 -15.48 8.77
C ASP A 200 11.19 -15.44 9.93
N VAL A 201 10.97 -14.28 10.56
CA VAL A 201 9.93 -14.12 11.59
C VAL A 201 8.53 -14.26 11.00
N ILE A 202 8.28 -13.62 9.84
CA ILE A 202 6.98 -13.72 9.16
C ILE A 202 6.68 -15.17 8.75
N ASP A 203 7.67 -15.86 8.18
CA ASP A 203 7.54 -17.26 7.76
C ASP A 203 7.23 -18.18 8.95
N LYS A 204 7.92 -17.98 10.07
CA LYS A 204 7.66 -18.75 11.31
C LYS A 204 6.20 -18.58 11.76
N TYR A 205 5.74 -17.34 11.89
CA TYR A 205 4.36 -17.11 12.33
C TYR A 205 3.31 -17.60 11.33
N TYR A 206 3.63 -17.58 10.05
CA TYR A 206 2.76 -18.16 9.03
C TYR A 206 2.67 -19.69 9.16
N GLN A 207 3.81 -20.35 9.36
CA GLN A 207 3.85 -21.80 9.60
C GLN A 207 3.12 -22.19 10.88
N ASP A 208 3.38 -21.48 12.00
CA ASP A 208 2.69 -21.70 13.27
C ASP A 208 1.16 -21.56 13.11
N LYS A 209 0.70 -20.52 12.40
CA LYS A 209 -0.73 -20.33 12.10
C LYS A 209 -1.30 -21.48 11.28
N THR A 210 -0.58 -21.94 10.27
CA THR A 210 -1.04 -23.03 9.39
C THR A 210 -1.13 -24.34 10.14
N MET A 211 -0.14 -24.65 11.00
CA MET A 211 -0.17 -25.84 11.84
C MET A 211 -1.35 -25.80 12.83
N LEU A 212 -1.61 -24.64 13.45
CA LEU A 212 -2.73 -24.49 14.39
C LEU A 212 -4.11 -24.62 13.73
N LYS A 213 -4.23 -24.15 12.46
CA LYS A 213 -5.48 -24.28 11.69
C LYS A 213 -5.75 -25.72 11.27
N ASN A 214 -4.71 -26.45 10.89
CA ASN A 214 -4.87 -27.81 10.38
C ASN A 214 -4.96 -28.87 11.50
N GLY A 215 -4.81 -28.49 12.79
CA GLY A 215 -4.81 -29.40 13.94
C GLY A 215 -3.77 -30.52 13.85
N PRO A 216 -3.60 -31.33 14.91
CA PRO A 216 -2.73 -32.50 14.88
C PRO A 216 -3.23 -33.60 13.96
N ASP A 217 -4.51 -33.62 13.59
CA ASP A 217 -5.15 -34.66 12.77
C ASP A 217 -5.59 -34.16 11.37
N GLY A 218 -5.23 -32.93 10.98
CA GLY A 218 -5.55 -32.37 9.66
C GLY A 218 -7.02 -31.99 9.44
N GLU A 219 -7.83 -31.96 10.48
CA GLU A 219 -9.20 -31.48 10.42
C GLU A 219 -9.23 -29.95 10.38
N THR A 220 -9.88 -29.39 9.37
CA THR A 220 -10.12 -27.95 9.25
C THR A 220 -11.28 -27.56 10.16
N GLU A 221 -11.16 -26.42 10.86
CA GLU A 221 -12.23 -25.83 11.71
C GLU A 221 -13.56 -25.56 10.96
N ASP A 222 -13.66 -25.86 9.69
CA ASP A 222 -14.86 -25.65 8.87
C ASP A 222 -15.87 -26.81 8.91
N GLU A 223 -15.60 -27.87 9.71
CA GLU A 223 -16.50 -29.03 9.88
C GLU A 223 -17.11 -29.17 11.30
N ALA A 224 -17.03 -28.12 12.13
CA ALA A 224 -17.60 -28.12 13.48
C ALA A 224 -18.79 -27.16 13.62
#